data_2e3f01889140c68d38697cee00e3b049
#
_entry.id   2e3f01889140c68d38697cee00e3b049
#
_cell.length_a   1.000
_cell.length_b   1.000
_cell.length_c   1.000
_cell.angle_alpha   90.00
_cell.angle_beta   90.00
_cell.angle_gamma   90.00
#
_symmetry.space_group_name_H-M   'P 1'
#
loop_
_entity.id
_entity.type
_entity.pdbx_description
1 polymer ?
#
loop_
_entity_poly.entity_id
_entity_poly.type
_entity_poly.pdbx_seq_one_letter_code
_entity_poly.pdbx_strand_id
1 'polypeptide(L)'
;MDVFWRLVHRVAPLGWHIVLHMDAKDFGTYESVLDEMPVPYIIDHMARVPAADGVDQVPLQLLLNRMRSDHRCWVKISCAERLTEGRVAPFDDVTPIAQAVVAAAPNRILWGTDWPHPNMAEMPDEGALLDLLGQIIPDEATRNMILVDNPQVLYDFH
;
A
#
# COMPACT_ATOMS: atom_id res chain seq x y z
N MET A 1 20.96 8.33 4.21
CA MET A 1 19.99 8.63 5.30
C MET A 1 19.89 10.12 5.62
N ASP A 2 20.97 10.90 5.69
CA ASP A 2 20.92 12.33 6.05
C ASP A 2 20.02 13.20 5.17
N VAL A 3 20.00 12.91 3.84
CA VAL A 3 19.10 13.63 2.92
C VAL A 3 17.63 13.30 3.20
N PHE A 4 17.32 12.03 3.45
CA PHE A 4 15.98 11.59 3.78
C PHE A 4 15.44 12.32 5.02
N TRP A 5 16.18 12.29 6.12
CA TRP A 5 15.76 12.95 7.36
C TRP A 5 15.65 14.47 7.23
N ARG A 6 16.52 15.11 6.45
CA ARG A 6 16.39 16.55 6.16
C ARG A 6 15.08 16.86 5.42
N LEU A 7 14.65 16.00 4.49
CA LEU A 7 13.37 16.17 3.79
C LEU A 7 12.19 15.92 4.73
N VAL A 8 12.22 14.85 5.50
CA VAL A 8 11.17 14.52 6.49
C VAL A 8 10.97 15.69 7.45
N HIS A 9 12.04 16.22 8.04
CA HIS A 9 11.95 17.34 8.99
C HIS A 9 11.48 18.66 8.33
N ARG A 10 11.65 18.82 7.03
CA ARG A 10 11.14 20.00 6.30
C ARG A 10 9.65 19.91 6.02
N VAL A 11 9.12 18.73 5.77
CA VAL A 11 7.70 18.54 5.43
C VAL A 11 6.83 18.30 6.67
N ALA A 12 7.39 17.77 7.74
CA ALA A 12 6.65 17.50 8.98
C ALA A 12 5.90 18.72 9.54
N PRO A 13 6.48 19.93 9.62
CA PRO A 13 5.77 21.12 10.10
C PRO A 13 4.61 21.55 9.18
N LEU A 14 4.56 21.05 7.95
CA LEU A 14 3.48 21.33 6.99
C LEU A 14 2.30 20.37 7.13
N GLY A 15 2.39 19.38 8.03
CA GLY A 15 1.39 18.32 8.18
C GLY A 15 1.40 17.30 7.03
N TRP A 16 2.44 17.28 6.21
CA TRP A 16 2.53 16.37 5.07
C TRP A 16 2.95 14.95 5.51
N HIS A 17 2.44 13.96 4.81
CA HIS A 17 2.86 12.57 4.91
C HIS A 17 4.01 12.25 3.95
N ILE A 18 4.65 11.10 4.13
CA ILE A 18 5.73 10.58 3.27
C ILE A 18 5.23 9.34 2.53
N VAL A 19 5.46 9.27 1.22
CA VAL A 19 5.24 8.04 0.44
C VAL A 19 6.57 7.29 0.31
N LEU A 20 6.59 6.04 0.72
CA LEU A 20 7.75 5.17 0.70
C LEU A 20 7.57 4.07 -0.35
N HIS A 21 8.38 4.11 -1.40
CA HIS A 21 8.47 3.07 -2.38
C HIS A 21 9.59 2.11 -1.97
N MET A 22 9.25 0.94 -1.47
CA MET A 22 10.21 -0.04 -0.94
C MET A 22 9.80 -1.46 -1.30
N ASP A 23 10.76 -2.37 -1.34
CA ASP A 23 10.50 -3.79 -1.51
C ASP A 23 10.28 -4.46 -0.16
N ALA A 24 9.35 -5.40 -0.14
CA ALA A 24 9.01 -6.16 1.07
C ALA A 24 10.22 -6.85 1.71
N LYS A 25 11.16 -7.36 0.90
CA LYS A 25 12.40 -7.98 1.36
C LYS A 25 13.28 -7.05 2.20
N ASP A 26 13.17 -5.73 1.97
CA ASP A 26 13.98 -4.73 2.64
C ASP A 26 13.28 -4.16 3.89
N PHE A 27 12.02 -4.54 4.14
CA PHE A 27 11.19 -3.98 5.19
C PHE A 27 11.85 -4.04 6.57
N GLY A 28 12.37 -5.22 6.94
CA GLY A 28 13.06 -5.40 8.22
C GLY A 28 14.31 -4.51 8.40
N THR A 29 14.97 -4.15 7.29
CA THR A 29 16.14 -3.24 7.32
C THR A 29 15.77 -1.83 7.72
N TYR A 30 14.53 -1.40 7.39
CA TYR A 30 14.06 -0.03 7.61
C TYR A 30 13.14 0.13 8.82
N GLU A 31 12.92 -0.91 9.63
CA GLU A 31 12.03 -0.84 10.80
C GLU A 31 12.39 0.31 11.74
N SER A 32 13.67 0.49 12.06
CA SER A 32 14.12 1.59 12.92
C SER A 32 13.86 2.97 12.33
N VAL A 33 13.93 3.10 11.00
CA VAL A 33 13.58 4.35 10.29
C VAL A 33 12.08 4.63 10.41
N LEU A 34 11.26 3.59 10.29
CA LEU A 34 9.80 3.72 10.42
C LEU A 34 9.39 4.04 11.87
N ASP A 35 10.11 3.50 12.87
CA ASP A 35 9.87 3.80 14.29
C ASP A 35 10.07 5.28 14.62
N GLU A 36 11.09 5.90 14.00
CA GLU A 36 11.45 7.30 14.20
C GLU A 36 10.63 8.28 13.36
N MET A 37 9.75 7.81 12.44
CA MET A 37 8.99 8.66 11.55
C MET A 37 8.06 9.61 12.33
N PRO A 38 8.20 10.94 12.19
CA PRO A 38 7.40 11.90 12.95
C PRO A 38 6.04 12.22 12.31
N VAL A 39 5.78 11.70 11.12
CA VAL A 39 4.58 11.98 10.31
C VAL A 39 3.94 10.69 9.81
N PRO A 40 2.68 10.69 9.36
CA PRO A 40 2.11 9.57 8.64
C PRO A 40 2.95 9.21 7.42
N TYR A 41 3.05 7.92 7.14
CA TYR A 41 3.75 7.43 5.95
C TYR A 41 2.94 6.35 5.24
N ILE A 42 3.06 6.33 3.93
CA ILE A 42 2.37 5.37 3.06
C ILE A 42 3.42 4.40 2.53
N ILE A 43 3.23 3.12 2.76
CA ILE A 43 3.96 2.07 2.03
C ILE A 43 3.24 1.84 0.71
N ASP A 44 3.91 2.19 -0.38
CA ASP A 44 3.34 2.11 -1.73
C ASP A 44 3.29 0.66 -2.22
N HIS A 45 2.25 0.34 -3.01
CA HIS A 45 2.11 -0.93 -3.72
C HIS A 45 2.24 -2.18 -2.82
N MET A 46 1.68 -2.15 -1.59
CA MET A 46 1.77 -3.27 -0.63
C MET A 46 3.22 -3.75 -0.42
N ALA A 47 4.19 -2.81 -0.40
CA ALA A 47 5.63 -3.08 -0.34
C ALA A 47 6.13 -4.02 -1.45
N ARG A 48 5.43 -4.11 -2.57
CA ARG A 48 5.72 -5.03 -3.70
C ARG A 48 5.92 -6.48 -3.28
N VAL A 49 5.08 -6.96 -2.37
CA VAL A 49 5.05 -8.34 -1.91
C VAL A 49 4.73 -9.27 -3.09
N PRO A 50 5.58 -10.25 -3.44
CA PRO A 50 5.28 -11.18 -4.53
C PRO A 50 4.08 -12.05 -4.19
N ALA A 51 3.09 -12.14 -5.11
CA ALA A 51 1.91 -12.96 -4.91
C ALA A 51 2.24 -14.46 -4.79
N ALA A 52 3.23 -14.92 -5.56
CA ALA A 52 3.69 -16.31 -5.58
C ALA A 52 4.17 -16.84 -4.21
N ASP A 53 4.66 -15.95 -3.33
CA ASP A 53 5.15 -16.34 -2.01
C ASP A 53 4.03 -16.50 -0.96
N GLY A 54 2.78 -16.19 -1.34
CA GLY A 54 1.58 -16.35 -0.51
C GLY A 54 1.51 -15.41 0.70
N VAL A 55 0.50 -15.63 1.54
CA VAL A 55 0.21 -14.73 2.67
C VAL A 55 1.11 -14.96 3.89
N ASP A 56 1.72 -16.12 4.03
CA ASP A 56 2.53 -16.47 5.20
C ASP A 56 4.00 -16.02 5.10
N GLN A 57 4.37 -15.39 4.01
CA GLN A 57 5.73 -14.89 3.81
C GLN A 57 6.12 -13.84 4.87
N VAL A 58 7.35 -13.96 5.37
CA VAL A 58 7.85 -13.11 6.46
C VAL A 58 7.73 -11.61 6.16
N PRO A 59 8.10 -11.10 4.96
CA PRO A 59 7.98 -9.68 4.66
C PRO A 59 6.55 -9.13 4.76
N LEU A 60 5.55 -9.90 4.30
CA LEU A 60 4.15 -9.50 4.45
C LEU A 60 3.74 -9.48 5.92
N GLN A 61 4.12 -10.49 6.70
CA GLN A 61 3.79 -10.54 8.13
C GLN A 61 4.41 -9.37 8.91
N LEU A 62 5.62 -8.93 8.56
CA LEU A 62 6.22 -7.71 9.12
C LEU A 62 5.41 -6.47 8.77
N LEU A 63 4.98 -6.31 7.52
CA LEU A 63 4.11 -5.20 7.10
C LEU A 63 2.78 -5.21 7.86
N LEU A 64 2.10 -6.35 7.93
CA LEU A 64 0.81 -6.47 8.65
C LEU A 64 0.95 -6.15 10.15
N ASN A 65 2.03 -6.60 10.78
CA ASN A 65 2.32 -6.30 12.18
C ASN A 65 2.58 -4.79 12.37
N ARG A 66 3.34 -4.16 11.47
CA ARG A 66 3.56 -2.71 11.46
C ARG A 66 2.24 -1.95 11.35
N MET A 67 1.38 -2.33 10.43
CA MET A 67 0.07 -1.68 10.26
C MET A 67 -0.80 -1.79 11.51
N ARG A 68 -0.74 -2.90 12.24
CA ARG A 68 -1.51 -3.10 13.48
C ARG A 68 -0.96 -2.28 14.66
N SER A 69 0.36 -2.13 14.75
CA SER A 69 1.03 -1.52 15.89
C SER A 69 1.31 -0.01 15.73
N ASP A 70 1.42 0.49 14.49
CA ASP A 70 1.76 1.88 14.20
C ASP A 70 0.63 2.58 13.42
N HIS A 71 -0.10 3.46 14.10
CA HIS A 71 -1.20 4.23 13.51
C HIS A 71 -0.77 5.23 12.43
N ARG A 72 0.53 5.50 12.29
CA ARG A 72 1.09 6.35 11.22
C ARG A 72 1.29 5.59 9.91
N CYS A 73 1.29 4.24 9.98
CA CYS A 73 1.52 3.37 8.81
C CYS A 73 0.24 3.24 7.99
N TRP A 74 0.29 3.72 6.76
CA TRP A 74 -0.71 3.55 5.71
C TRP A 74 -0.17 2.65 4.62
N VAL A 75 -1.05 1.96 3.90
CA VAL A 75 -0.65 1.14 2.76
C VAL A 75 -1.54 1.45 1.57
N LYS A 76 -0.93 1.54 0.38
CA LYS A 76 -1.68 1.67 -0.87
C LYS A 76 -1.84 0.30 -1.54
N ILE A 77 -3.09 -0.11 -1.76
CA ILE A 77 -3.44 -1.25 -2.61
C ILE A 77 -3.41 -0.75 -4.06
N SER A 78 -2.37 -1.13 -4.77
CA SER A 78 -2.15 -0.75 -6.17
C SER A 78 -1.11 -1.67 -6.80
N CYS A 79 -0.92 -1.56 -8.12
CA CYS A 79 0.15 -2.25 -8.83
C CYS A 79 0.02 -3.79 -8.82
N ALA A 80 -1.23 -4.31 -8.84
CA ALA A 80 -1.49 -5.76 -8.85
C ALA A 80 -0.79 -6.45 -10.02
N GLU A 81 -0.71 -5.79 -11.18
CA GLU A 81 -0.09 -6.26 -12.42
C GLU A 81 1.41 -6.56 -12.28
N ARG A 82 2.08 -6.00 -11.28
CA ARG A 82 3.50 -6.26 -11.03
C ARG A 82 3.75 -7.21 -9.86
N LEU A 83 2.73 -7.44 -9.03
CA LEU A 83 2.81 -8.37 -7.90
C LEU A 83 2.45 -9.79 -8.31
N THR A 84 1.59 -9.94 -9.32
CA THR A 84 1.18 -11.23 -9.87
C THR A 84 2.31 -11.90 -10.63
N GLU A 85 2.38 -13.23 -10.56
CA GLU A 85 3.42 -14.01 -11.23
C GLU A 85 3.29 -13.92 -12.76
N GLY A 86 2.07 -13.97 -13.28
CA GLY A 86 1.79 -13.98 -14.71
C GLY A 86 1.85 -12.61 -15.39
N ARG A 87 1.78 -11.53 -14.63
CA ARG A 87 1.66 -10.14 -15.11
C ARG A 87 0.52 -9.91 -16.11
N VAL A 88 -0.52 -10.73 -16.04
CA VAL A 88 -1.69 -10.71 -16.90
C VAL A 88 -2.94 -10.82 -16.03
N ALA A 89 -3.99 -10.04 -16.34
CA ALA A 89 -5.28 -10.16 -15.69
C ALA A 89 -5.81 -11.61 -15.75
N PRO A 90 -6.57 -12.05 -14.73
CA PRO A 90 -7.32 -11.25 -13.76
C PRO A 90 -6.61 -10.89 -12.45
N PHE A 91 -5.33 -11.18 -12.23
CA PHE A 91 -4.55 -10.87 -11.02
C PHE A 91 -5.10 -11.48 -9.71
N ASP A 92 -5.83 -12.59 -9.79
CA ASP A 92 -6.54 -13.20 -8.66
C ASP A 92 -5.60 -13.68 -7.54
N ASP A 93 -4.34 -14.00 -7.88
CA ASP A 93 -3.29 -14.39 -6.95
C ASP A 93 -2.88 -13.27 -5.99
N VAL A 94 -3.11 -12.01 -6.35
CA VAL A 94 -2.87 -10.84 -5.48
C VAL A 94 -3.98 -10.66 -4.44
N THR A 95 -5.19 -11.15 -4.71
CA THR A 95 -6.37 -10.96 -3.85
C THR A 95 -6.14 -11.36 -2.39
N PRO A 96 -5.59 -12.55 -2.05
CA PRO A 96 -5.37 -12.92 -0.65
C PRO A 96 -4.43 -11.97 0.10
N ILE A 97 -3.39 -11.46 -0.59
CA ILE A 97 -2.44 -10.51 -0.02
C ILE A 97 -3.13 -9.19 0.28
N ALA A 98 -3.87 -8.65 -0.70
CA ALA A 98 -4.59 -7.40 -0.54
C ALA A 98 -5.67 -7.50 0.56
N GLN A 99 -6.38 -8.61 0.65
CA GLN A 99 -7.35 -8.88 1.73
C GLN A 99 -6.69 -8.90 3.10
N ALA A 100 -5.51 -9.52 3.25
CA ALA A 100 -4.76 -9.52 4.50
C ALA A 100 -4.34 -8.10 4.90
N VAL A 101 -3.92 -7.28 3.94
CA VAL A 101 -3.55 -5.86 4.14
C VAL A 101 -4.78 -5.06 4.60
N VAL A 102 -5.92 -5.21 3.92
CA VAL A 102 -7.19 -4.55 4.33
C VAL A 102 -7.59 -4.96 5.75
N ALA A 103 -7.56 -6.25 6.06
CA ALA A 103 -7.94 -6.76 7.37
C ALA A 103 -7.03 -6.26 8.51
N ALA A 104 -5.77 -5.92 8.22
CA ALA A 104 -4.84 -5.43 9.22
C ALA A 104 -5.20 -4.04 9.75
N ALA A 105 -5.65 -3.12 8.86
CA ALA A 105 -6.02 -1.75 9.24
C ALA A 105 -6.89 -1.08 8.14
N PRO A 106 -8.18 -1.42 8.04
CA PRO A 106 -9.03 -0.95 6.93
C PRO A 106 -9.15 0.58 6.84
N ASN A 107 -9.02 1.28 7.97
CA ASN A 107 -9.05 2.74 8.06
C ASN A 107 -7.73 3.43 7.69
N ARG A 108 -6.72 2.70 7.22
CA ARG A 108 -5.43 3.23 6.76
C ARG A 108 -4.99 2.62 5.44
N ILE A 109 -5.96 2.27 4.61
CA ILE A 109 -5.75 1.78 3.26
C ILE A 109 -6.09 2.89 2.27
N LEU A 110 -5.28 3.01 1.24
CA LEU A 110 -5.57 3.77 0.02
C LEU A 110 -5.64 2.81 -1.16
N TRP A 111 -6.29 3.23 -2.22
CA TRP A 111 -6.33 2.50 -3.49
C TRP A 111 -5.92 3.40 -4.65
N GLY A 112 -5.39 2.81 -5.71
CA GLY A 112 -5.09 3.46 -6.98
C GLY A 112 -4.70 2.45 -8.04
N THR A 113 -4.80 2.84 -9.31
CA THR A 113 -4.51 1.96 -10.44
C THR A 113 -3.02 1.83 -10.74
N ASP A 114 -2.19 2.74 -10.29
CA ASP A 114 -0.76 2.90 -10.63
C ASP A 114 -0.54 3.45 -12.06
N TRP A 115 -1.57 4.12 -12.64
CA TRP A 115 -1.39 4.78 -13.92
C TRP A 115 -0.18 5.73 -13.89
N PRO A 116 0.68 5.75 -14.90
CA PRO A 116 0.63 5.12 -16.22
C PRO A 116 1.33 3.75 -16.31
N HIS A 117 1.34 2.94 -15.25
CA HIS A 117 1.87 1.58 -15.20
C HIS A 117 3.34 1.47 -15.66
N PRO A 118 4.27 2.18 -15.03
CA PRO A 118 5.67 2.17 -15.46
C PRO A 118 6.24 0.75 -15.40
N ASN A 119 7.09 0.42 -16.37
CA ASN A 119 7.76 -0.88 -16.50
C ASN A 119 6.86 -2.06 -16.89
N MET A 120 5.64 -1.81 -17.38
CA MET A 120 4.79 -2.84 -17.98
C MET A 120 4.99 -2.88 -19.50
N ALA A 121 5.09 -4.09 -20.07
CA ALA A 121 5.13 -4.28 -21.52
C ALA A 121 3.75 -4.08 -22.16
N GLU A 122 2.70 -4.48 -21.43
CA GLU A 122 1.30 -4.30 -21.83
C GLU A 122 0.59 -3.49 -20.74
N MET A 123 -0.14 -2.47 -21.15
CA MET A 123 -0.93 -1.63 -20.24
C MET A 123 -2.11 -2.43 -19.72
N PRO A 124 -2.28 -2.57 -18.39
CA PRO A 124 -3.47 -3.18 -17.85
C PRO A 124 -4.71 -2.32 -18.11
N ASP A 125 -5.87 -2.97 -18.14
CA ASP A 125 -7.16 -2.29 -18.24
C ASP A 125 -7.55 -1.72 -16.87
N GLU A 126 -7.80 -0.41 -16.81
CA GLU A 126 -8.17 0.29 -15.56
C GLU A 126 -9.50 -0.21 -14.99
N GLY A 127 -10.44 -0.61 -15.86
CA GLY A 127 -11.70 -1.20 -15.45
C GLY A 127 -11.49 -2.55 -14.76
N ALA A 128 -10.58 -3.39 -15.31
CA ALA A 128 -10.24 -4.67 -14.68
C ALA A 128 -9.59 -4.49 -13.29
N LEU A 129 -8.77 -3.45 -13.11
CA LEU A 129 -8.19 -3.12 -11.80
C LEU A 129 -9.26 -2.64 -10.80
N LEU A 130 -10.26 -1.90 -11.27
CA LEU A 130 -11.40 -1.50 -10.44
C LEU A 130 -12.29 -2.71 -10.08
N ASP A 131 -12.53 -3.61 -11.02
CA ASP A 131 -13.28 -4.85 -10.77
C ASP A 131 -12.56 -5.74 -9.75
N LEU A 132 -11.22 -5.82 -9.83
CA LEU A 132 -10.39 -6.51 -8.86
C LEU A 132 -10.56 -5.92 -7.44
N LEU A 133 -10.66 -4.60 -7.30
CA LEU A 133 -10.96 -3.98 -6.01
C LEU A 133 -12.28 -4.49 -5.42
N GLY A 134 -13.31 -4.64 -6.26
CA GLY A 134 -14.59 -5.22 -5.85
C GLY A 134 -14.48 -6.67 -5.35
N GLN A 135 -13.56 -7.45 -5.90
CA GLN A 135 -13.27 -8.82 -5.46
C GLN A 135 -12.46 -8.84 -4.15
N ILE A 136 -11.47 -7.96 -4.03
CA ILE A 136 -10.66 -7.81 -2.80
C ILE A 136 -11.55 -7.38 -1.64
N ILE A 137 -12.49 -6.45 -1.87
CA ILE A 137 -13.34 -5.83 -0.85
C ILE A 137 -14.81 -5.93 -1.27
N PRO A 138 -15.47 -7.06 -1.03
CA PRO A 138 -16.90 -7.24 -1.39
C PRO A 138 -17.85 -6.33 -0.61
N ASP A 139 -17.47 -5.95 0.62
CA ASP A 139 -18.26 -5.06 1.47
C ASP A 139 -18.22 -3.61 0.97
N GLU A 140 -19.39 -3.06 0.62
CA GLU A 140 -19.53 -1.71 0.07
C GLU A 140 -19.09 -0.61 1.07
N ALA A 141 -19.38 -0.78 2.35
CA ALA A 141 -19.02 0.21 3.37
C ALA A 141 -17.48 0.32 3.49
N THR A 142 -16.78 -0.82 3.49
CA THR A 142 -15.32 -0.86 3.51
C THR A 142 -14.72 -0.29 2.22
N ARG A 143 -15.32 -0.57 1.04
CA ARG A 143 -14.87 0.06 -0.21
C ARG A 143 -15.02 1.57 -0.19
N ASN A 144 -16.16 2.09 0.28
CA ASN A 144 -16.38 3.53 0.42
C ASN A 144 -15.39 4.17 1.39
N MET A 145 -15.12 3.53 2.52
CA MET A 145 -14.08 3.99 3.44
C MET A 145 -12.73 4.13 2.74
N ILE A 146 -12.31 3.13 1.96
CA ILE A 146 -11.00 3.12 1.29
C ILE A 146 -10.94 4.11 0.13
N LEU A 147 -12.03 4.28 -0.62
CA LEU A 147 -12.05 5.16 -1.79
C LEU A 147 -12.33 6.63 -1.44
N VAL A 148 -12.98 6.91 -0.31
CA VAL A 148 -13.47 8.25 0.05
C VAL A 148 -12.95 8.69 1.42
N ASP A 149 -13.33 7.98 2.50
CA ASP A 149 -13.08 8.48 3.85
C ASP A 149 -11.58 8.49 4.20
N ASN A 150 -10.86 7.43 3.87
CA ASN A 150 -9.43 7.33 4.14
C ASN A 150 -8.61 8.39 3.38
N PRO A 151 -8.80 8.60 2.05
CA PRO A 151 -8.18 9.71 1.33
C PRO A 151 -8.53 11.08 1.93
N GLN A 152 -9.80 11.30 2.30
CA GLN A 152 -10.23 12.55 2.92
C GLN A 152 -9.46 12.83 4.21
N VAL A 153 -9.29 11.82 5.06
CA VAL A 153 -8.55 11.95 6.32
C VAL A 153 -7.07 12.21 6.10
N LEU A 154 -6.42 11.45 5.19
CA LEU A 154 -4.97 11.55 5.01
C LEU A 154 -4.53 12.80 4.24
N TYR A 155 -5.30 13.21 3.23
CA TYR A 155 -4.99 14.35 2.37
C TYR A 155 -5.69 15.65 2.81
N ASP A 156 -6.49 15.58 3.90
CA ASP A 156 -7.20 16.74 4.45
C ASP A 156 -8.12 17.45 3.43
N PHE A 157 -8.89 16.68 2.68
CA PHE A 157 -9.88 17.22 1.75
C PHE A 157 -11.11 17.73 2.52
N HIS A 158 -11.47 19.00 2.27
CA HIS A 158 -12.63 19.68 2.85
C HIS A 158 -13.69 19.98 1.81
#